data_57923698fb96263651ba721fab1f0864
#
_entry.id   57923698fb96263651ba721fab1f0864
#
_cell.length_a   1.000
_cell.length_b   1.000
_cell.length_c   1.000
_cell.angle_alpha   90.00
_cell.angle_beta   90.00
_cell.angle_gamma   90.00
#
_symmetry.space_group_name_H-M   'P 1'
#
loop_
_entity.id
_entity.type
_entity.pdbx_description
1 polymer ?
#
loop_
_entity_poly.entity_id
_entity_poly.type
_entity_poly.pdbx_seq_one_letter_code
_entity_poly.pdbx_strand_id
1 'polypeptide(L)'
;MKSHLLPLVLLLAAGLPSFAASRVPPTTEEIALITAALPASAPATPAKPRRLLIFTLNVGYPGHASITHASAAFTLMGQKTGAFETAVSDDPAVFERESLRRFDAVFFNNTVGNPFTDPTLRRNLLEFITGGGGLLGVHGTSAAFSHWPGAIEDWPEFASMLGARGVIHKAADEPVTVKLDDPGHPVNRVFAGRAFPYANEFFRFKEPYSRDRVRVLLSIDTAKTDLTSGPARPGLVRADDDYALAWVRHYGLGRVFYSTIGHTPSVFWDAKMLQFYLAAVQFALGDLPTPTTPSAKLTPAIRAQEKLGWKLGIEAYTFHKYTFFETIEKTAQLGLPFIGGLNFQKVSKEIPKNFDPALNDDELLTIRLKLEAHGLRLLTFFIQNIPNDEAGCRRIFEFGRKMGVETFLSEPKLEALPLIDRFCQEYGINVALHNHAQKASPNYWNPEGVLKACEGRSARIGACADIGYWLRSGIDPIAGARLLGSRLLIVQMHDLDSVAADGHDVPWGTGVGKSTEFFRELHRLGIKPAMIGLEYSYDWLESMPRVAECIQFFNTTTLELAR
;
A
#
# COMPACT_ATOMS: atom_id res chain seq x y z
N MET A 1 43.31 46.45 -45.92
CA MET A 1 43.45 45.23 -45.11
C MET A 1 43.45 45.62 -43.67
N LYS A 2 42.31 45.49 -42.98
CA LYS A 2 42.17 45.67 -41.54
C LYS A 2 41.61 44.38 -40.97
N SER A 3 42.45 43.67 -40.24
CA SER A 3 42.13 42.43 -39.53
C SER A 3 41.33 42.75 -38.25
N HIS A 4 40.11 42.22 -38.16
CA HIS A 4 39.34 42.25 -36.94
C HIS A 4 39.58 40.95 -36.16
N LEU A 5 40.27 41.04 -35.02
CA LEU A 5 40.38 40.03 -34.01
C LEU A 5 39.09 40.06 -33.16
N LEU A 6 38.31 39.00 -33.14
CA LEU A 6 37.26 38.75 -32.16
C LEU A 6 37.88 38.22 -30.84
N PRO A 7 37.49 38.72 -29.70
CA PRO A 7 37.91 38.14 -28.42
C PRO A 7 37.11 36.89 -28.12
N LEU A 8 37.82 35.80 -27.84
CA LEU A 8 37.32 34.55 -27.33
C LEU A 8 36.88 34.75 -25.88
N VAL A 9 35.58 34.81 -25.63
CA VAL A 9 35.03 34.83 -24.26
C VAL A 9 35.06 33.39 -23.73
N LEU A 10 35.99 33.06 -22.85
CA LEU A 10 35.98 31.88 -22.02
C LEU A 10 34.85 32.02 -21.00
N LEU A 11 33.74 31.31 -21.19
CA LEU A 11 32.78 31.07 -20.13
C LEU A 11 33.40 30.06 -19.14
N LEU A 12 33.92 30.59 -18.03
CA LEU A 12 34.17 29.79 -16.83
C LEU A 12 32.80 29.33 -16.28
N ALA A 13 32.52 28.05 -16.46
CA ALA A 13 31.47 27.39 -15.70
C ALA A 13 31.90 27.37 -14.22
N ALA A 14 31.47 28.38 -13.46
CA ALA A 14 31.58 28.35 -12.02
C ALA A 14 30.70 27.22 -11.50
N GLY A 15 31.31 26.08 -11.22
CA GLY A 15 30.68 25.02 -10.43
C GLY A 15 30.21 25.64 -9.12
N LEU A 16 28.89 25.63 -8.89
CA LEU A 16 28.33 26.00 -7.59
C LEU A 16 29.00 25.11 -6.54
N PRO A 17 29.57 25.66 -5.45
CA PRO A 17 30.14 24.85 -4.40
C PRO A 17 29.01 24.00 -3.82
N SER A 18 29.17 22.68 -3.90
CA SER A 18 28.40 21.75 -3.09
C SER A 18 28.68 22.10 -1.62
N PHE A 19 27.74 22.78 -0.97
CA PHE A 19 27.78 22.95 0.47
C PHE A 19 27.43 21.63 1.13
N ALA A 20 28.37 20.70 1.16
CA ALA A 20 28.35 19.62 2.12
C ALA A 20 28.57 20.29 3.49
N ALA A 21 27.47 20.62 4.17
CA ALA A 21 27.57 21.02 5.56
C ALA A 21 28.24 19.86 6.30
N SER A 22 29.29 20.14 7.07
CA SER A 22 29.96 19.16 7.92
C SER A 22 28.94 18.69 8.96
N ARG A 23 28.27 17.57 8.69
CA ARG A 23 27.30 16.96 9.61
C ARG A 23 28.09 16.40 10.77
N VAL A 24 27.94 17.02 11.93
CA VAL A 24 28.65 16.62 13.14
C VAL A 24 28.12 15.23 13.56
N PRO A 25 28.96 14.20 13.65
CA PRO A 25 28.55 12.91 14.16
C PRO A 25 28.06 13.02 15.61
N PRO A 26 27.17 12.10 16.06
CA PRO A 26 26.81 12.03 17.47
C PRO A 26 28.06 11.80 18.35
N THR A 27 28.11 12.46 19.51
CA THR A 27 29.15 12.25 20.51
C THR A 27 29.05 10.85 21.13
N THR A 28 30.08 10.45 21.88
CA THR A 28 30.04 9.16 22.61
C THR A 28 28.88 9.10 23.60
N GLU A 29 28.58 10.19 24.27
CA GLU A 29 27.46 10.33 25.20
C GLU A 29 26.12 10.20 24.48
N GLU A 30 25.97 10.84 23.33
CA GLU A 30 24.72 10.75 22.52
C GLU A 30 24.54 9.34 21.95
N ILE A 31 25.60 8.67 21.51
CA ILE A 31 25.55 7.25 21.12
C ILE A 31 25.13 6.37 22.30
N ALA A 32 25.60 6.66 23.53
CA ALA A 32 25.16 5.93 24.72
C ALA A 32 23.66 6.16 25.00
N LEU A 33 23.16 7.40 24.87
CA LEU A 33 21.71 7.72 24.98
C LEU A 33 20.89 6.98 23.92
N ILE A 34 21.30 7.02 22.66
CA ILE A 34 20.65 6.28 21.56
C ILE A 34 20.61 4.79 21.93
N THR A 35 21.75 4.20 22.31
CA THR A 35 21.87 2.76 22.61
C THR A 35 20.95 2.34 23.76
N ALA A 36 20.86 3.15 24.82
CA ALA A 36 19.99 2.92 25.96
C ALA A 36 18.49 2.96 25.59
N ALA A 37 18.12 3.83 24.63
CA ALA A 37 16.73 4.02 24.19
C ALA A 37 16.27 2.99 23.13
N LEU A 38 17.19 2.19 22.56
CA LEU A 38 16.87 1.24 21.49
C LEU A 38 15.85 0.17 21.95
N PRO A 39 14.85 -0.17 21.12
CA PRO A 39 13.95 -1.29 21.36
C PRO A 39 14.71 -2.59 21.63
N ALA A 40 14.19 -3.41 22.54
CA ALA A 40 14.80 -4.70 22.86
C ALA A 40 14.57 -5.77 21.77
N SER A 41 13.43 -5.67 21.07
CA SER A 41 13.02 -6.62 20.02
C SER A 41 12.17 -5.91 18.96
N ALA A 42 12.12 -6.52 17.80
CA ALA A 42 11.24 -6.08 16.71
C ALA A 42 9.78 -6.50 16.96
N PRO A 43 8.79 -5.67 16.58
CA PRO A 43 7.38 -6.02 16.69
C PRO A 43 6.92 -7.16 15.76
N ALA A 44 7.67 -7.43 14.70
CA ALA A 44 7.43 -8.56 13.78
C ALA A 44 8.74 -9.25 13.41
N THR A 45 8.69 -10.56 13.17
CA THR A 45 9.83 -11.32 12.64
C THR A 45 9.97 -11.04 11.15
N PRO A 46 11.15 -10.64 10.64
CA PRO A 46 11.36 -10.45 9.21
C PRO A 46 11.10 -11.74 8.42
N ALA A 47 10.35 -11.62 7.33
CA ALA A 47 10.06 -12.76 6.47
C ALA A 47 11.28 -13.22 5.63
N LYS A 48 12.28 -12.34 5.48
CA LYS A 48 13.57 -12.55 4.80
C LYS A 48 14.58 -11.53 5.31
N PRO A 49 15.88 -11.68 5.01
CA PRO A 49 16.86 -10.60 5.24
C PRO A 49 16.38 -9.30 4.59
N ARG A 50 16.36 -8.21 5.38
CA ARG A 50 15.87 -6.91 4.94
C ARG A 50 16.99 -5.89 4.87
N ARG A 51 16.94 -5.01 3.85
CA ARG A 51 17.91 -3.93 3.67
C ARG A 51 17.22 -2.58 3.51
N LEU A 52 17.60 -1.62 4.35
CA LEU A 52 17.12 -0.25 4.35
C LEU A 52 18.22 0.68 3.84
N LEU A 53 17.94 1.43 2.76
CA LEU A 53 18.77 2.56 2.35
C LEU A 53 18.42 3.77 3.20
N ILE A 54 19.39 4.38 3.88
CA ILE A 54 19.26 5.68 4.56
C ILE A 54 19.89 6.73 3.65
N PHE A 55 19.05 7.54 3.01
CA PHE A 55 19.49 8.57 2.09
C PHE A 55 19.51 9.94 2.78
N THR A 56 20.65 10.64 2.70
CA THR A 56 20.93 11.78 3.57
C THR A 56 21.30 13.07 2.82
N LEU A 57 21.26 13.08 1.48
CA LEU A 57 21.61 14.26 0.69
C LEU A 57 20.62 15.41 0.92
N ASN A 58 21.17 16.63 1.10
CA ASN A 58 20.44 17.89 1.08
C ASN A 58 21.05 18.80 0.02
N VAL A 59 20.23 19.56 -0.69
CA VAL A 59 20.68 20.49 -1.74
C VAL A 59 20.09 21.87 -1.47
N GLY A 60 20.95 22.89 -1.48
CA GLY A 60 20.54 24.26 -1.18
C GLY A 60 20.21 24.55 0.28
N TYR A 61 20.43 23.56 1.15
CA TYR A 61 20.17 23.60 2.58
C TYR A 61 21.26 22.79 3.33
N PRO A 62 21.80 23.29 4.45
CA PRO A 62 22.91 22.63 5.15
C PRO A 62 22.51 21.27 5.80
N GLY A 63 21.24 20.99 5.92
CA GLY A 63 20.71 19.82 6.62
C GLY A 63 20.45 20.07 8.10
N HIS A 64 19.75 19.13 8.73
CA HIS A 64 19.41 19.16 10.14
C HIS A 64 20.46 18.43 10.98
N ALA A 65 20.75 18.90 12.18
CA ALA A 65 21.68 18.22 13.11
C ALA A 65 21.23 16.78 13.45
N SER A 66 19.94 16.52 13.38
CA SER A 66 19.35 15.19 13.65
C SER A 66 19.67 14.12 12.60
N ILE A 67 20.17 14.47 11.41
CA ILE A 67 20.42 13.50 10.32
C ILE A 67 21.43 12.42 10.74
N THR A 68 22.53 12.80 11.38
CA THR A 68 23.55 11.85 11.82
C THR A 68 23.05 10.99 12.98
N HIS A 69 22.26 11.55 13.88
CA HIS A 69 21.62 10.84 15.00
C HIS A 69 20.57 9.84 14.53
N ALA A 70 19.72 10.23 13.57
CA ALA A 70 18.77 9.32 12.94
C ALA A 70 19.49 8.17 12.25
N SER A 71 20.53 8.45 11.45
CA SER A 71 21.32 7.41 10.78
C SER A 71 21.91 6.42 11.78
N ALA A 72 22.51 6.93 12.88
CA ALA A 72 23.07 6.08 13.94
C ALA A 72 21.97 5.26 14.64
N ALA A 73 20.85 5.89 15.03
CA ALA A 73 19.76 5.21 15.73
C ALA A 73 19.14 4.10 14.88
N PHE A 74 18.85 4.33 13.59
CA PHE A 74 18.29 3.30 12.72
C PHE A 74 19.28 2.18 12.45
N THR A 75 20.57 2.49 12.28
CA THR A 75 21.60 1.45 12.09
C THR A 75 21.74 0.56 13.33
N LEU A 76 21.90 1.17 14.52
CA LEU A 76 22.00 0.43 15.77
C LEU A 76 20.71 -0.34 16.10
N MET A 77 19.56 0.22 15.77
CA MET A 77 18.25 -0.43 15.95
C MET A 77 18.11 -1.69 15.10
N GLY A 78 18.50 -1.62 13.82
CA GLY A 78 18.53 -2.78 12.93
C GLY A 78 19.47 -3.87 13.44
N GLN A 79 20.68 -3.49 13.86
CA GLN A 79 21.68 -4.41 14.43
C GLN A 79 21.18 -5.08 15.72
N LYS A 80 20.66 -4.29 16.67
CA LYS A 80 20.20 -4.81 17.97
C LYS A 80 19.01 -5.75 17.84
N THR A 81 18.06 -5.44 16.96
CA THR A 81 16.82 -6.22 16.82
C THR A 81 16.92 -7.34 15.78
N GLY A 82 17.95 -7.32 14.92
CA GLY A 82 18.07 -8.24 13.79
C GLY A 82 16.98 -8.03 12.71
N ALA A 83 16.24 -6.90 12.77
CA ALA A 83 15.10 -6.69 11.90
C ALA A 83 15.49 -6.26 10.48
N PHE A 84 16.63 -5.59 10.31
CA PHE A 84 17.11 -5.12 9.01
C PHE A 84 18.58 -4.70 9.08
N GLU A 85 19.23 -4.71 7.92
CA GLU A 85 20.54 -4.08 7.70
C GLU A 85 20.35 -2.69 7.09
N THR A 86 21.31 -1.79 7.29
CA THR A 86 21.27 -0.44 6.74
C THR A 86 22.48 -0.18 5.82
N ALA A 87 22.26 0.65 4.81
CA ALA A 87 23.32 1.34 4.08
C ALA A 87 23.01 2.84 4.09
N VAL A 88 23.99 3.66 4.46
CA VAL A 88 23.88 5.13 4.46
C VAL A 88 24.56 5.68 3.23
N SER A 89 23.89 6.58 2.50
CA SER A 89 24.44 7.23 1.31
C SER A 89 23.88 8.63 1.13
N ASP A 90 24.69 9.51 0.56
CA ASP A 90 24.30 10.83 0.02
C ASP A 90 24.55 10.93 -1.50
N ASP A 91 24.93 9.81 -2.14
CA ASP A 91 25.16 9.73 -3.58
C ASP A 91 23.85 9.38 -4.31
N PRO A 92 23.35 10.23 -5.23
CA PRO A 92 22.17 9.94 -6.05
C PRO A 92 22.30 8.67 -6.92
N ALA A 93 23.51 8.19 -7.23
CA ALA A 93 23.72 6.96 -8.00
C ALA A 93 23.12 5.70 -7.32
N VAL A 94 22.81 5.76 -6.02
CA VAL A 94 22.09 4.67 -5.33
C VAL A 94 20.68 4.45 -5.89
N PHE A 95 20.11 5.43 -6.62
CA PHE A 95 18.82 5.33 -7.31
C PHE A 95 18.92 4.77 -8.74
N GLU A 96 20.10 4.41 -9.21
CA GLU A 96 20.22 3.57 -10.41
C GLU A 96 19.51 2.23 -10.16
N ARG A 97 18.85 1.71 -11.20
CA ARG A 97 17.98 0.53 -11.10
C ARG A 97 18.64 -0.66 -10.38
N GLU A 98 19.87 -0.99 -10.76
CA GLU A 98 20.59 -2.16 -10.20
C GLU A 98 21.04 -1.92 -8.74
N SER A 99 21.35 -0.67 -8.39
CA SER A 99 21.70 -0.30 -7.03
C SER A 99 20.46 -0.33 -6.11
N LEU A 100 19.34 0.24 -6.58
CA LEU A 100 18.11 0.36 -5.81
C LEU A 100 17.45 -1.00 -5.53
N ARG A 101 17.56 -1.96 -6.46
CA ARG A 101 17.05 -3.33 -6.30
C ARG A 101 17.65 -4.11 -5.12
N ARG A 102 18.78 -3.66 -4.58
CA ARG A 102 19.42 -4.29 -3.41
C ARG A 102 18.74 -3.94 -2.10
N PHE A 103 17.76 -3.04 -2.10
CA PHE A 103 17.06 -2.56 -0.93
C PHE A 103 15.59 -2.96 -0.96
N ASP A 104 14.98 -3.10 0.24
CA ASP A 104 13.55 -3.32 0.41
C ASP A 104 12.79 -2.01 0.69
N ALA A 105 13.50 -1.00 1.22
CA ALA A 105 12.94 0.32 1.50
C ALA A 105 14.01 1.41 1.42
N VAL A 106 13.57 2.65 1.19
CA VAL A 106 14.39 3.87 1.24
C VAL A 106 13.86 4.77 2.34
N PHE A 107 14.74 5.22 3.22
CA PHE A 107 14.49 6.24 4.23
C PHE A 107 15.14 7.56 3.79
N PHE A 108 14.34 8.52 3.37
CA PHE A 108 14.76 9.90 3.15
C PHE A 108 14.90 10.59 4.51
N ASN A 109 16.11 10.70 4.98
CA ASN A 109 16.42 11.17 6.33
C ASN A 109 16.59 12.70 6.35
N ASN A 110 15.51 13.43 6.60
CA ASN A 110 15.49 14.88 6.62
C ASN A 110 16.01 15.53 5.32
N THR A 111 15.75 14.91 4.20
CA THR A 111 16.18 15.40 2.88
C THR A 111 15.41 16.65 2.48
N VAL A 112 16.12 17.69 2.04
CA VAL A 112 15.57 18.97 1.58
C VAL A 112 16.16 19.33 0.21
N GLY A 113 15.44 20.09 -0.59
CA GLY A 113 15.84 20.53 -1.93
C GLY A 113 15.66 19.45 -3.00
N ASN A 114 16.35 19.58 -4.13
CA ASN A 114 16.31 18.62 -5.24
C ASN A 114 17.56 17.72 -5.23
N PRO A 115 17.55 16.59 -4.50
CA PRO A 115 18.70 15.69 -4.41
C PRO A 115 19.19 15.17 -5.77
N PHE A 116 18.26 15.00 -6.71
CA PHE A 116 18.57 14.65 -8.10
C PHE A 116 17.47 15.17 -9.03
N THR A 117 17.90 15.63 -10.21
CA THR A 117 17.02 16.13 -11.28
C THR A 117 16.97 15.18 -12.47
N ASP A 118 17.86 14.17 -12.52
CA ASP A 118 17.87 13.16 -13.57
C ASP A 118 16.52 12.41 -13.63
N PRO A 119 15.80 12.50 -14.76
CA PRO A 119 14.50 11.85 -14.93
C PRO A 119 14.59 10.33 -14.84
N THR A 120 15.74 9.73 -15.16
CA THR A 120 15.95 8.28 -15.04
C THR A 120 15.94 7.83 -13.58
N LEU A 121 16.64 8.55 -12.71
CA LEU A 121 16.68 8.26 -11.26
C LEU A 121 15.31 8.48 -10.62
N ARG A 122 14.61 9.55 -11.02
CA ARG A 122 13.22 9.83 -10.59
C ARG A 122 12.27 8.69 -11.00
N ARG A 123 12.37 8.25 -12.24
CA ARG A 123 11.60 7.12 -12.76
C ARG A 123 11.91 5.82 -12.01
N ASN A 124 13.18 5.53 -11.77
CA ASN A 124 13.60 4.33 -11.02
C ASN A 124 13.02 4.33 -9.60
N LEU A 125 13.04 5.48 -8.90
CA LEU A 125 12.42 5.60 -7.58
C LEU A 125 10.89 5.38 -7.65
N LEU A 126 10.21 6.00 -8.62
CA LEU A 126 8.77 5.82 -8.83
C LEU A 126 8.42 4.35 -9.09
N GLU A 127 9.15 3.68 -9.98
CA GLU A 127 8.97 2.26 -10.29
C GLU A 127 9.26 1.37 -9.07
N PHE A 128 10.30 1.69 -8.29
CA PHE A 128 10.64 0.96 -7.07
C PHE A 128 9.52 1.04 -6.04
N ILE A 129 9.00 2.24 -5.76
CA ILE A 129 7.92 2.43 -4.79
C ILE A 129 6.63 1.82 -5.32
N THR A 130 6.19 2.16 -6.55
CA THR A 130 4.94 1.59 -7.11
C THR A 130 5.01 0.08 -7.28
N GLY A 131 6.21 -0.49 -7.39
CA GLY A 131 6.46 -1.93 -7.48
C GLY A 131 6.54 -2.66 -6.13
N GLY A 132 6.35 -1.98 -4.99
CA GLY A 132 6.27 -2.59 -3.66
C GLY A 132 7.42 -2.25 -2.71
N GLY A 133 8.38 -1.42 -3.13
CA GLY A 133 9.41 -0.87 -2.25
C GLY A 133 8.83 0.02 -1.16
N GLY A 134 9.50 0.08 -0.01
CA GLY A 134 9.11 0.97 1.08
C GLY A 134 9.66 2.38 0.92
N LEU A 135 8.89 3.37 1.35
CA LEU A 135 9.33 4.77 1.45
C LEU A 135 9.11 5.25 2.88
N LEU A 136 10.18 5.70 3.52
CA LEU A 136 10.09 6.40 4.80
C LEU A 136 10.61 7.83 4.64
N GLY A 137 9.95 8.76 5.31
CA GLY A 137 10.41 10.15 5.41
C GLY A 137 10.23 10.70 6.81
N VAL A 138 11.17 11.57 7.22
CA VAL A 138 11.01 12.34 8.45
C VAL A 138 11.18 13.81 8.18
N HIS A 139 10.44 14.62 8.89
CA HIS A 139 10.53 16.07 9.01
C HIS A 139 10.80 16.77 7.67
N GLY A 140 12.02 17.23 7.39
CA GLY A 140 12.41 17.96 6.19
C GLY A 140 12.11 17.25 4.87
N THR A 141 11.91 15.93 4.89
CA THR A 141 11.59 15.15 3.68
C THR A 141 10.33 15.64 2.96
N SER A 142 9.37 16.26 3.66
CA SER A 142 8.19 16.85 3.03
C SER A 142 8.48 18.10 2.20
N ALA A 143 9.69 18.65 2.31
CA ALA A 143 10.20 19.75 1.48
C ALA A 143 11.19 19.26 0.39
N ALA A 144 11.45 17.96 0.30
CA ALA A 144 12.26 17.38 -0.77
C ALA A 144 11.56 17.49 -2.13
N PHE A 145 12.35 17.72 -3.19
CA PHE A 145 11.88 17.84 -4.58
C PHE A 145 10.78 18.89 -4.76
N SER A 146 10.84 19.96 -3.98
CA SER A 146 9.92 21.08 -4.05
C SER A 146 10.68 22.41 -4.10
N HIS A 147 10.00 23.49 -4.48
CA HIS A 147 10.55 24.85 -4.42
C HIS A 147 10.82 25.26 -2.96
N TRP A 148 12.02 24.96 -2.50
CA TRP A 148 12.63 25.39 -1.26
C TRP A 148 13.85 26.23 -1.59
N PRO A 149 14.40 27.06 -0.69
CA PRO A 149 15.64 27.78 -0.96
C PRO A 149 16.71 26.84 -1.57
N GLY A 150 17.17 27.18 -2.79
CA GLY A 150 18.10 26.35 -3.58
C GLY A 150 17.52 25.30 -4.48
N ALA A 151 16.24 24.99 -4.39
CA ALA A 151 15.55 24.12 -5.34
C ALA A 151 15.04 24.94 -6.54
N ILE A 152 15.33 24.48 -7.76
CA ILE A 152 14.99 25.20 -9.00
C ILE A 152 13.71 24.69 -9.66
N GLU A 153 13.20 23.55 -9.23
CA GLU A 153 12.00 22.91 -9.79
C GLU A 153 11.25 22.09 -8.74
N ASP A 154 9.99 21.78 -9.03
CA ASP A 154 9.16 20.82 -8.30
C ASP A 154 9.16 19.46 -9.01
N TRP A 155 9.12 18.39 -8.22
CA TRP A 155 8.75 17.06 -8.68
C TRP A 155 7.50 16.59 -7.90
N PRO A 156 6.29 16.89 -8.43
CA PRO A 156 5.02 16.63 -7.72
C PRO A 156 4.78 15.17 -7.36
N GLU A 157 5.33 14.24 -8.17
CA GLU A 157 5.18 12.80 -7.95
C GLU A 157 5.81 12.36 -6.62
N PHE A 158 6.92 12.99 -6.19
CA PHE A 158 7.51 12.70 -4.87
C PHE A 158 6.57 13.09 -3.73
N ALA A 159 5.98 14.28 -3.79
CA ALA A 159 4.99 14.71 -2.82
C ALA A 159 3.74 13.79 -2.84
N SER A 160 3.34 13.32 -4.02
CA SER A 160 2.24 12.36 -4.18
C SER A 160 2.58 11.01 -3.56
N MET A 161 3.81 10.50 -3.73
CA MET A 161 4.29 9.28 -3.06
C MET A 161 4.28 9.44 -1.54
N LEU A 162 4.87 10.53 -1.03
CA LEU A 162 4.97 10.80 0.40
C LEU A 162 3.60 11.06 1.05
N GLY A 163 2.67 11.62 0.29
CA GLY A 163 1.32 11.97 0.73
C GLY A 163 1.17 13.42 1.17
N ALA A 164 2.21 14.25 1.08
CA ALA A 164 2.14 15.66 1.48
C ALA A 164 3.30 16.49 0.93
N ARG A 165 3.09 17.80 0.95
CA ARG A 165 4.13 18.82 0.81
C ARG A 165 4.15 19.70 2.05
N GLY A 166 5.31 19.81 2.70
CA GLY A 166 5.55 20.74 3.81
C GLY A 166 5.59 22.19 3.31
N VAL A 167 4.99 23.11 4.05
CA VAL A 167 4.89 24.52 3.62
C VAL A 167 5.53 25.45 4.62
N ILE A 168 5.26 25.25 5.92
CA ILE A 168 5.64 26.15 7.00
C ILE A 168 5.64 25.37 8.32
N HIS A 169 6.43 25.84 9.27
CA HIS A 169 6.50 25.35 10.65
C HIS A 169 6.62 26.54 11.62
N LYS A 170 6.35 26.31 12.89
CA LYS A 170 6.59 27.28 13.96
C LYS A 170 8.08 27.29 14.37
N ALA A 171 8.34 27.30 15.65
CA ALA A 171 9.67 27.20 16.24
C ALA A 171 10.11 25.74 16.35
N ALA A 172 11.42 25.53 16.53
CA ALA A 172 12.03 24.21 16.67
C ALA A 172 11.58 23.45 17.92
N ASP A 173 10.98 24.12 18.87
CA ASP A 173 10.51 23.60 20.17
C ASP A 173 9.02 23.87 20.41
N GLU A 174 8.20 23.91 19.35
CA GLU A 174 6.75 24.10 19.46
C GLU A 174 6.14 23.05 20.40
N PRO A 175 5.61 23.45 21.59
CA PRO A 175 5.00 22.51 22.52
C PRO A 175 3.59 22.19 22.06
N VAL A 176 3.26 20.90 21.95
CA VAL A 176 1.93 20.43 21.55
C VAL A 176 1.48 19.25 22.41
N THR A 177 0.20 19.02 22.48
CA THR A 177 -0.36 17.72 22.87
C THR A 177 -0.58 16.90 21.60
N VAL A 178 0.11 15.75 21.50
CA VAL A 178 -0.09 14.79 20.41
C VAL A 178 -1.25 13.88 20.76
N LYS A 179 -2.23 13.77 19.87
CA LYS A 179 -3.30 12.77 19.95
C LYS A 179 -3.08 11.65 18.93
N LEU A 180 -3.61 10.48 19.25
CA LEU A 180 -3.61 9.34 18.34
C LEU A 180 -4.93 9.34 17.55
N ASP A 181 -4.85 9.52 16.22
CA ASP A 181 -6.04 9.43 15.35
C ASP A 181 -6.51 7.97 15.19
N ASP A 182 -5.57 7.03 15.32
CA ASP A 182 -5.85 5.60 15.30
C ASP A 182 -5.13 4.88 16.45
N PRO A 183 -5.71 4.90 17.68
CA PRO A 183 -5.09 4.32 18.87
C PRO A 183 -4.79 2.82 18.76
N GLY A 184 -5.60 2.08 18.00
CA GLY A 184 -5.46 0.63 17.80
C GLY A 184 -4.47 0.23 16.71
N HIS A 185 -3.93 1.19 15.96
CA HIS A 185 -3.03 0.89 14.85
C HIS A 185 -1.72 0.26 15.33
N PRO A 186 -1.20 -0.82 14.67
CA PRO A 186 0.00 -1.51 15.11
C PRO A 186 1.23 -0.62 15.31
N VAL A 187 1.41 0.41 14.46
CA VAL A 187 2.51 1.38 14.58
C VAL A 187 2.37 2.26 15.82
N ASN A 188 1.14 2.55 16.27
CA ASN A 188 0.86 3.37 17.46
C ASN A 188 0.90 2.60 18.78
N ARG A 189 1.11 1.28 18.76
CA ARG A 189 1.01 0.42 19.95
C ARG A 189 1.82 0.91 21.14
N VAL A 190 3.01 1.50 20.88
CA VAL A 190 3.92 2.01 21.92
C VAL A 190 3.28 3.09 22.80
N PHE A 191 2.34 3.87 22.28
CA PHE A 191 1.69 4.95 23.02
C PHE A 191 0.53 4.48 23.90
N ALA A 192 0.18 3.18 23.86
CA ALA A 192 -0.88 2.56 24.67
C ALA A 192 -2.22 3.30 24.62
N GLY A 193 -2.57 3.86 23.46
CA GLY A 193 -3.82 4.59 23.23
C GLY A 193 -3.90 5.97 23.86
N ARG A 194 -2.79 6.52 24.40
CA ARG A 194 -2.78 7.75 25.21
C ARG A 194 -2.17 8.92 24.44
N ALA A 195 -2.82 10.07 24.48
CA ALA A 195 -2.24 11.35 24.10
C ALA A 195 -1.03 11.69 25.00
N PHE A 196 -0.07 12.43 24.48
CA PHE A 196 1.14 12.80 25.21
C PHE A 196 1.64 14.20 24.82
N PRO A 197 2.28 14.94 25.75
CA PRO A 197 2.95 16.20 25.41
C PRO A 197 4.24 15.92 24.60
N TYR A 198 4.51 16.76 23.62
CA TYR A 198 5.74 16.70 22.86
C TYR A 198 6.14 18.11 22.36
N ALA A 199 7.42 18.36 22.24
CA ALA A 199 7.94 19.61 21.69
C ALA A 199 8.91 19.30 20.54
N ASN A 200 8.66 19.88 19.39
CA ASN A 200 9.49 19.73 18.19
C ASN A 200 9.15 20.80 17.16
N GLU A 201 9.81 20.80 16.01
CA GLU A 201 9.37 21.57 14.86
C GLU A 201 8.38 20.73 14.04
N PHE A 202 7.17 21.25 13.81
CA PHE A 202 6.12 20.52 13.11
C PHE A 202 5.71 21.26 11.84
N PHE A 203 5.88 20.61 10.68
CA PHE A 203 5.38 21.12 9.42
C PHE A 203 3.86 21.20 9.38
N ARG A 204 3.35 22.24 8.69
CA ARG A 204 1.99 22.30 8.17
C ARG A 204 2.04 21.87 6.71
N PHE A 205 1.03 21.17 6.25
CA PHE A 205 1.02 20.55 4.93
C PHE A 205 -0.03 21.17 4.01
N LYS A 206 0.27 21.11 2.71
CA LYS A 206 -0.66 21.42 1.61
C LYS A 206 -0.78 20.22 0.68
N GLU A 207 -1.62 20.36 -0.35
CA GLU A 207 -1.73 19.36 -1.42
C GLU A 207 -0.35 18.78 -1.82
N PRO A 208 -0.30 17.44 -1.99
CA PRO A 208 -1.41 16.49 -2.07
C PRO A 208 -1.89 15.90 -0.73
N TYR A 209 -1.56 16.48 0.42
CA TYR A 209 -2.04 16.01 1.71
C TYR A 209 -3.57 16.07 1.78
N SER A 210 -4.17 14.94 2.14
CA SER A 210 -5.60 14.82 2.43
C SER A 210 -5.85 13.54 3.26
N ARG A 211 -6.79 13.62 4.21
CA ARG A 211 -7.27 12.44 4.94
C ARG A 211 -7.97 11.41 4.05
N ASP A 212 -8.33 11.78 2.82
CA ASP A 212 -8.81 10.85 1.78
C ASP A 212 -7.70 10.02 1.14
N ARG A 213 -6.43 10.38 1.35
CA ARG A 213 -5.25 9.75 0.75
C ARG A 213 -4.34 9.06 1.75
N VAL A 214 -4.34 9.49 3.01
CA VAL A 214 -3.45 8.96 4.04
C VAL A 214 -4.24 8.47 5.27
N ARG A 215 -3.70 7.45 5.95
CA ARG A 215 -4.15 7.05 7.28
C ARG A 215 -3.32 7.78 8.31
N VAL A 216 -3.89 8.82 8.90
CA VAL A 216 -3.22 9.61 9.94
C VAL A 216 -3.10 8.76 11.21
N LEU A 217 -1.90 8.72 11.75
CA LEU A 217 -1.57 8.01 12.99
C LEU A 217 -1.56 8.96 14.19
N LEU A 218 -0.87 10.09 14.01
CA LEU A 218 -0.67 11.11 15.02
C LEU A 218 -1.06 12.48 14.47
N SER A 219 -1.70 13.30 15.29
CA SER A 219 -1.98 14.71 14.99
C SER A 219 -1.89 15.58 16.26
N ILE A 220 -1.88 16.90 16.11
CA ILE A 220 -1.97 17.83 17.22
C ILE A 220 -3.40 17.79 17.78
N ASP A 221 -3.54 17.67 19.10
CA ASP A 221 -4.80 17.88 19.83
C ASP A 221 -5.04 19.39 19.96
N THR A 222 -5.81 19.95 19.04
CA THR A 222 -6.09 21.38 18.96
C THR A 222 -6.90 21.90 20.13
N ALA A 223 -7.66 21.03 20.79
CA ALA A 223 -8.38 21.38 22.03
C ALA A 223 -7.45 21.56 23.25
N LYS A 224 -6.21 21.04 23.17
CA LYS A 224 -5.23 21.06 24.27
C LYS A 224 -3.91 21.76 23.89
N THR A 225 -3.86 22.39 22.72
CA THR A 225 -2.66 23.07 22.23
C THR A 225 -3.00 24.49 21.83
N ASP A 226 -2.24 25.47 22.32
CA ASP A 226 -2.33 26.83 21.82
C ASP A 226 -1.58 26.97 20.51
N LEU A 227 -2.32 26.99 19.41
CA LEU A 227 -1.78 27.15 18.05
C LEU A 227 -1.64 28.62 17.65
N THR A 228 -2.19 29.54 18.41
CA THR A 228 -2.23 30.99 18.09
C THR A 228 -1.07 31.78 18.67
N SER A 229 -0.41 31.26 19.72
CA SER A 229 0.73 31.93 20.36
C SER A 229 1.94 32.07 19.42
N GLY A 230 2.67 33.17 19.57
CA GLY A 230 3.88 33.49 18.79
C GLY A 230 3.59 34.34 17.55
N PRO A 231 4.63 34.59 16.69
CA PRO A 231 4.47 35.43 15.51
C PRO A 231 3.47 34.86 14.52
N ALA A 232 2.48 35.66 14.13
CA ALA A 232 1.53 35.30 13.09
C ALA A 232 2.26 35.19 11.75
N ARG A 233 2.14 34.04 11.09
CA ARG A 233 2.64 33.81 9.73
C ARG A 233 1.55 33.08 8.92
N PRO A 234 1.32 33.49 7.65
CA PRO A 234 0.32 32.80 6.80
C PRO A 234 0.59 31.29 6.73
N GLY A 235 -0.45 30.50 6.89
CA GLY A 235 -0.40 29.03 6.80
C GLY A 235 -0.02 28.28 8.08
N LEU A 236 0.35 28.98 9.17
CA LEU A 236 0.58 28.32 10.47
C LEU A 236 -0.72 27.82 11.09
N VAL A 237 -1.77 28.63 11.05
CA VAL A 237 -3.12 28.24 11.49
C VAL A 237 -3.89 27.72 10.27
N ARG A 238 -4.42 26.52 10.38
CA ARG A 238 -5.15 25.85 9.31
C ARG A 238 -6.65 26.07 9.50
N ALA A 239 -7.34 26.41 8.41
CA ALA A 239 -8.80 26.62 8.44
C ALA A 239 -9.60 25.32 8.62
N ASP A 240 -9.01 24.17 8.27
CA ASP A 240 -9.60 22.84 8.41
C ASP A 240 -9.30 22.16 9.75
N ASP A 241 -8.60 22.84 10.66
CA ASP A 241 -8.18 22.33 11.97
C ASP A 241 -7.44 20.97 11.92
N ASP A 242 -6.86 20.62 10.78
CA ASP A 242 -6.17 19.34 10.55
C ASP A 242 -4.64 19.49 10.60
N TYR A 243 -4.06 19.05 11.70
CA TYR A 243 -2.61 19.14 11.98
C TYR A 243 -2.01 17.74 12.13
N ALA A 244 -1.97 16.97 11.04
CA ALA A 244 -1.34 15.65 11.02
C ALA A 244 0.16 15.75 11.32
N LEU A 245 0.68 14.79 12.09
CA LEU A 245 2.08 14.67 12.46
C LEU A 245 2.76 13.44 11.88
N ALA A 246 2.00 12.34 11.71
CA ALA A 246 2.52 11.11 11.10
C ALA A 246 1.38 10.33 10.44
N TRP A 247 1.72 9.61 9.37
CA TRP A 247 0.77 8.78 8.64
C TRP A 247 1.42 7.60 7.94
N VAL A 248 0.57 6.66 7.55
CA VAL A 248 0.89 5.57 6.63
C VAL A 248 -0.04 5.61 5.41
N ARG A 249 0.44 5.09 4.29
CA ARG A 249 -0.37 4.84 3.09
C ARG A 249 0.26 3.77 2.21
N HIS A 250 -0.50 3.25 1.28
CA HIS A 250 0.08 2.66 0.08
C HIS A 250 0.27 3.72 -1.00
N TYR A 251 1.27 3.52 -1.87
CA TYR A 251 1.41 4.20 -3.14
C TYR A 251 1.73 3.14 -4.22
N GLY A 252 0.74 2.82 -5.05
CA GLY A 252 0.78 1.58 -5.81
C GLY A 252 0.89 0.39 -4.86
N LEU A 253 1.92 -0.44 -5.02
CA LEU A 253 2.23 -1.55 -4.11
C LEU A 253 3.13 -1.14 -2.94
N GLY A 254 3.72 0.05 -2.99
CA GLY A 254 4.65 0.58 -2.00
C GLY A 254 4.00 0.89 -0.66
N ARG A 255 4.77 0.78 0.38
CA ARG A 255 4.39 1.08 1.76
C ARG A 255 5.09 2.35 2.20
N VAL A 256 4.32 3.40 2.43
CA VAL A 256 4.83 4.74 2.72
C VAL A 256 4.52 5.12 4.14
N PHE A 257 5.54 5.56 4.87
CA PHE A 257 5.43 6.18 6.18
C PHE A 257 6.08 7.56 6.16
N TYR A 258 5.43 8.53 6.77
CA TYR A 258 6.03 9.83 7.04
C TYR A 258 5.71 10.29 8.45
N SER A 259 6.67 10.99 9.06
CA SER A 259 6.48 11.71 10.33
C SER A 259 7.19 13.07 10.27
N THR A 260 6.50 14.13 10.69
CA THR A 260 7.14 15.45 10.86
C THR A 260 8.02 15.53 12.13
N ILE A 261 7.93 14.55 13.03
CA ILE A 261 8.71 14.49 14.27
C ILE A 261 10.12 14.00 13.94
N GLY A 262 11.11 14.90 13.88
CA GLY A 262 12.47 14.50 13.48
C GLY A 262 13.46 15.64 13.37
N HIS A 263 13.06 16.86 13.77
CA HIS A 263 13.92 18.05 13.67
C HIS A 263 15.14 17.99 14.60
N THR A 264 14.92 17.65 15.88
CA THR A 264 15.98 17.68 16.91
C THR A 264 16.64 16.32 17.10
N PRO A 265 17.94 16.25 17.43
CA PRO A 265 18.64 15.00 17.76
C PRO A 265 17.96 14.17 18.85
N SER A 266 17.35 14.82 19.85
CA SER A 266 16.70 14.18 20.99
C SER A 266 15.55 13.24 20.64
N VAL A 267 14.92 13.39 19.48
CA VAL A 267 13.94 12.44 18.96
C VAL A 267 14.52 11.03 18.84
N PHE A 268 15.82 10.93 18.49
CA PHE A 268 16.48 9.68 18.16
C PHE A 268 17.15 8.99 19.35
N TRP A 269 16.91 9.51 20.58
CA TRP A 269 17.13 8.79 21.84
C TRP A 269 15.91 8.83 22.78
N ASP A 270 14.73 9.13 22.24
CA ASP A 270 13.45 8.91 22.92
C ASP A 270 13.00 7.46 22.67
N ALA A 271 12.92 6.66 23.74
CA ALA A 271 12.63 5.23 23.65
C ALA A 271 11.25 4.93 23.02
N LYS A 272 10.23 5.79 23.24
CA LYS A 272 8.92 5.61 22.61
C LYS A 272 8.95 5.94 21.13
N MET A 273 9.66 7.02 20.76
CA MET A 273 9.81 7.39 19.36
C MET A 273 10.61 6.35 18.58
N LEU A 274 11.67 5.76 19.16
CA LEU A 274 12.41 4.69 18.50
C LEU A 274 11.58 3.41 18.31
N GLN A 275 10.72 3.06 19.27
CA GLN A 275 9.77 1.94 19.10
C GLN A 275 8.73 2.24 18.01
N PHE A 276 8.22 3.47 17.96
CA PHE A 276 7.31 3.94 16.90
C PHE A 276 7.96 3.86 15.52
N TYR A 277 9.20 4.34 15.40
CA TYR A 277 9.96 4.27 14.15
C TYR A 277 10.32 2.84 13.75
N LEU A 278 10.64 1.95 14.70
CA LEU A 278 10.90 0.53 14.38
C LEU A 278 9.67 -0.14 13.77
N ALA A 279 8.50 0.11 14.33
CA ALA A 279 7.24 -0.40 13.77
C ALA A 279 6.97 0.18 12.37
N ALA A 280 7.24 1.47 12.16
CA ALA A 280 7.13 2.12 10.86
C ALA A 280 8.12 1.56 9.82
N VAL A 281 9.37 1.30 10.21
CA VAL A 281 10.36 0.64 9.34
C VAL A 281 9.88 -0.76 8.95
N GLN A 282 9.42 -1.57 9.90
CA GLN A 282 8.93 -2.91 9.59
C GLN A 282 7.66 -2.91 8.73
N PHE A 283 6.79 -1.91 8.89
CA PHE A 283 5.70 -1.68 7.94
C PHE A 283 6.24 -1.40 6.54
N ALA A 284 7.16 -0.46 6.38
CA ALA A 284 7.73 -0.12 5.08
C ALA A 284 8.48 -1.30 4.43
N LEU A 285 9.21 -2.08 5.21
CA LEU A 285 9.88 -3.30 4.77
C LEU A 285 8.89 -4.45 4.43
N GLY A 286 7.64 -4.36 4.87
CA GLY A 286 6.60 -5.35 4.61
C GLY A 286 6.52 -6.50 5.60
N ASP A 287 7.18 -6.40 6.75
CA ASP A 287 7.18 -7.43 7.79
C ASP A 287 6.08 -7.22 8.83
N LEU A 288 5.63 -5.97 9.03
CA LEU A 288 4.51 -5.61 9.90
C LEU A 288 3.29 -5.21 9.05
N PRO A 289 2.41 -6.15 8.69
CA PRO A 289 1.18 -5.82 7.97
C PRO A 289 0.29 -4.93 8.83
N THR A 290 -0.09 -3.79 8.29
CA THR A 290 -0.97 -2.82 8.97
C THR A 290 -2.01 -2.29 8.00
N PRO A 291 -3.20 -1.91 8.48
CA PRO A 291 -4.20 -1.28 7.64
C PRO A 291 -3.74 0.13 7.21
N THR A 292 -4.06 0.48 5.97
CA THR A 292 -3.69 1.77 5.38
C THR A 292 -4.89 2.50 4.77
N THR A 293 -6.11 2.02 5.03
CA THR A 293 -7.33 2.70 4.59
C THR A 293 -7.28 4.16 5.04
N PRO A 294 -7.42 5.14 4.12
CA PRO A 294 -7.33 6.56 4.45
C PRO A 294 -8.30 6.97 5.55
N SER A 295 -7.89 7.91 6.41
CA SER A 295 -8.65 8.28 7.61
C SER A 295 -10.08 8.73 7.33
N ALA A 296 -10.30 9.49 6.25
CA ALA A 296 -11.64 9.94 5.88
C ALA A 296 -12.57 8.80 5.39
N LYS A 297 -11.99 7.66 4.98
CA LYS A 297 -12.72 6.46 4.53
C LYS A 297 -13.01 5.46 5.65
N LEU A 298 -12.53 5.70 6.88
CA LEU A 298 -12.69 4.82 8.03
C LEU A 298 -14.10 4.91 8.65
N THR A 299 -15.09 4.46 7.91
CA THR A 299 -16.45 4.29 8.45
C THR A 299 -16.50 3.19 9.51
N PRO A 300 -17.54 3.14 10.38
CA PRO A 300 -17.73 2.02 11.30
C PRO A 300 -17.72 0.65 10.60
N ALA A 301 -18.32 0.56 9.40
CA ALA A 301 -18.35 -0.68 8.62
C ALA A 301 -16.94 -1.10 8.14
N ILE A 302 -16.13 -0.16 7.66
CA ILE A 302 -14.74 -0.44 7.26
C ILE A 302 -13.91 -0.89 8.46
N ARG A 303 -14.07 -0.25 9.64
CA ARG A 303 -13.40 -0.70 10.87
C ARG A 303 -13.83 -2.11 11.29
N ALA A 304 -15.11 -2.44 11.11
CA ALA A 304 -15.62 -3.80 11.35
C ALA A 304 -14.99 -4.81 10.38
N GLN A 305 -14.89 -4.49 9.10
CA GLN A 305 -14.23 -5.31 8.09
C GLN A 305 -12.74 -5.52 8.42
N GLU A 306 -12.01 -4.45 8.81
CA GLU A 306 -10.62 -4.56 9.25
C GLU A 306 -10.48 -5.47 10.49
N LYS A 307 -11.39 -5.36 11.48
CA LYS A 307 -11.42 -6.22 12.67
C LYS A 307 -11.67 -7.71 12.32
N LEU A 308 -12.58 -7.97 11.38
CA LEU A 308 -12.87 -9.33 10.88
C LEU A 308 -11.72 -9.87 10.00
N GLY A 309 -10.88 -9.01 9.45
CA GLY A 309 -9.87 -9.34 8.46
C GLY A 309 -10.45 -9.60 7.08
N TRP A 310 -11.61 -9.02 6.78
CA TRP A 310 -12.30 -9.16 5.51
C TRP A 310 -12.08 -7.95 4.61
N LYS A 311 -11.93 -8.20 3.30
CA LYS A 311 -11.72 -7.19 2.27
C LYS A 311 -12.83 -7.34 1.23
N LEU A 312 -13.71 -6.32 1.10
CA LEU A 312 -14.70 -6.26 0.04
C LEU A 312 -14.09 -5.59 -1.19
N GLY A 313 -14.18 -6.22 -2.34
CA GLY A 313 -13.75 -5.68 -3.63
C GLY A 313 -14.73 -6.00 -4.74
N ILE A 314 -14.60 -5.34 -5.90
CA ILE A 314 -15.32 -5.68 -7.13
C ILE A 314 -14.54 -6.73 -7.91
N GLU A 315 -15.21 -7.80 -8.36
CA GLU A 315 -14.70 -8.59 -9.47
C GLU A 315 -15.02 -7.88 -10.79
N ALA A 316 -14.00 -7.64 -11.61
CA ALA A 316 -14.13 -6.81 -12.80
C ALA A 316 -15.14 -7.35 -13.82
N TYR A 317 -15.55 -8.62 -13.71
CA TYR A 317 -16.60 -9.19 -14.55
C TYR A 317 -17.95 -8.48 -14.38
N THR A 318 -18.23 -7.91 -13.20
CA THR A 318 -19.40 -7.05 -12.94
C THR A 318 -19.50 -5.90 -13.98
N PHE A 319 -18.37 -5.40 -14.43
CA PHE A 319 -18.25 -4.31 -15.38
C PHE A 319 -17.49 -4.71 -16.66
N HIS A 320 -17.52 -5.98 -17.07
CA HIS A 320 -16.74 -6.47 -18.23
C HIS A 320 -17.16 -5.86 -19.59
N LYS A 321 -18.32 -5.20 -19.66
CA LYS A 321 -18.76 -4.45 -20.84
C LYS A 321 -18.04 -3.10 -21.00
N TYR A 322 -17.31 -2.67 -19.97
CA TYR A 322 -16.49 -1.48 -19.93
C TYR A 322 -14.99 -1.85 -20.02
N THR A 323 -14.14 -0.87 -20.27
CA THR A 323 -12.68 -1.05 -20.15
C THR A 323 -12.28 -1.20 -18.67
N PHE A 324 -11.09 -1.71 -18.41
CA PHE A 324 -10.59 -1.82 -17.03
C PHE A 324 -10.45 -0.45 -16.37
N PHE A 325 -10.07 0.61 -17.11
CA PHE A 325 -10.00 1.97 -16.57
C PHE A 325 -11.39 2.51 -16.17
N GLU A 326 -12.39 2.26 -16.97
CA GLU A 326 -13.79 2.60 -16.61
C GLU A 326 -14.28 1.75 -15.41
N THR A 327 -13.85 0.50 -15.31
CA THR A 327 -14.13 -0.37 -14.15
C THR A 327 -13.48 0.18 -12.88
N ILE A 328 -12.23 0.67 -12.95
CA ILE A 328 -11.55 1.36 -11.85
C ILE A 328 -12.36 2.57 -11.38
N GLU A 329 -12.84 3.41 -12.31
CA GLU A 329 -13.63 4.62 -12.00
C GLU A 329 -14.94 4.26 -11.31
N LYS A 330 -15.67 3.27 -11.83
CA LYS A 330 -16.93 2.77 -11.23
C LYS A 330 -16.71 2.19 -9.84
N THR A 331 -15.64 1.42 -9.65
CA THR A 331 -15.27 0.85 -8.34
C THR A 331 -14.96 1.95 -7.31
N ALA A 332 -14.24 2.98 -7.73
CA ALA A 332 -13.93 4.14 -6.88
C ALA A 332 -15.20 4.95 -6.52
N GLN A 333 -16.13 5.14 -7.47
CA GLN A 333 -17.43 5.78 -7.23
C GLN A 333 -18.27 5.03 -6.20
N LEU A 334 -18.18 3.70 -6.16
CA LEU A 334 -18.82 2.84 -5.16
C LEU A 334 -18.11 2.88 -3.78
N GLY A 335 -16.99 3.56 -3.67
CA GLY A 335 -16.23 3.70 -2.42
C GLY A 335 -15.45 2.45 -2.02
N LEU A 336 -15.29 1.46 -2.90
CA LEU A 336 -14.54 0.24 -2.63
C LEU A 336 -13.04 0.45 -2.82
N PRO A 337 -12.18 -0.13 -1.95
CA PRO A 337 -10.73 0.01 -2.04
C PRO A 337 -10.03 -1.12 -2.82
N PHE A 338 -10.76 -2.17 -3.20
CA PHE A 338 -10.19 -3.37 -3.81
C PHE A 338 -10.91 -3.74 -5.11
N ILE A 339 -10.14 -4.35 -6.04
CA ILE A 339 -10.63 -4.76 -7.34
C ILE A 339 -9.94 -6.06 -7.77
N GLY A 340 -10.68 -6.94 -8.43
CA GLY A 340 -10.16 -8.05 -9.24
C GLY A 340 -10.02 -7.66 -10.70
N GLY A 341 -9.06 -8.25 -11.42
CA GLY A 341 -8.84 -8.02 -12.84
C GLY A 341 -9.18 -9.24 -13.70
N LEU A 342 -9.32 -9.02 -15.03
CA LEU A 342 -9.62 -10.06 -16.03
C LEU A 342 -8.65 -10.01 -17.19
N ASN A 343 -8.09 -11.14 -17.58
CA ASN A 343 -7.11 -11.21 -18.67
C ASN A 343 -7.70 -11.00 -20.09
N PHE A 344 -9.01 -10.94 -20.23
CA PHE A 344 -9.69 -10.70 -21.51
C PHE A 344 -10.38 -9.33 -21.60
N GLN A 345 -10.32 -8.49 -20.54
CA GLN A 345 -10.86 -7.13 -20.56
C GLN A 345 -9.83 -6.16 -21.17
N LYS A 346 -10.31 -5.23 -22.02
CA LYS A 346 -9.44 -4.18 -22.57
C LYS A 346 -9.01 -3.21 -21.46
N VAL A 347 -7.75 -2.74 -21.49
CA VAL A 347 -7.22 -1.79 -20.51
C VAL A 347 -7.94 -0.44 -20.61
N SER A 348 -7.87 0.20 -21.75
CA SER A 348 -8.50 1.49 -22.03
C SER A 348 -8.60 1.74 -23.54
N LYS A 349 -9.13 2.92 -23.93
CA LYS A 349 -9.12 3.36 -25.34
C LYS A 349 -7.72 3.67 -25.83
N GLU A 350 -6.86 4.21 -24.98
CA GLU A 350 -5.46 4.56 -25.28
C GLU A 350 -4.57 3.32 -25.29
N ILE A 351 -4.90 2.30 -24.48
CA ILE A 351 -4.24 1.00 -24.45
C ILE A 351 -5.28 -0.05 -24.85
N PRO A 352 -5.56 -0.23 -26.15
CA PRO A 352 -6.63 -1.12 -26.65
C PRO A 352 -6.24 -2.60 -26.62
N LYS A 353 -5.31 -2.96 -25.74
CA LYS A 353 -4.85 -4.32 -25.47
C LYS A 353 -5.66 -4.93 -24.32
N ASN A 354 -5.68 -6.24 -24.24
CA ASN A 354 -6.20 -6.92 -23.07
C ASN A 354 -5.30 -6.66 -21.86
N PHE A 355 -5.88 -6.63 -20.68
CA PHE A 355 -5.14 -6.57 -19.43
C PHE A 355 -4.56 -7.96 -19.13
N ASP A 356 -3.40 -8.28 -19.69
CA ASP A 356 -2.82 -9.61 -19.61
C ASP A 356 -1.27 -9.57 -19.48
N PRO A 357 -0.61 -10.72 -19.24
CA PRO A 357 0.85 -10.78 -19.10
C PRO A 357 1.67 -10.40 -20.34
N ALA A 358 1.07 -10.02 -21.46
CA ALA A 358 1.78 -9.54 -22.65
C ALA A 358 2.02 -8.03 -22.65
N LEU A 359 1.44 -7.30 -21.68
CA LEU A 359 1.67 -5.86 -21.51
C LEU A 359 3.12 -5.59 -21.10
N ASN A 360 3.70 -4.53 -21.66
CA ASN A 360 5.04 -4.08 -21.30
C ASN A 360 5.07 -3.31 -19.97
N ASP A 361 6.27 -3.02 -19.46
CA ASP A 361 6.45 -2.38 -18.16
C ASP A 361 5.84 -0.98 -18.08
N ASP A 362 5.83 -0.20 -19.17
CA ASP A 362 5.22 1.15 -19.21
C ASP A 362 3.69 1.08 -19.13
N GLU A 363 3.10 0.13 -19.83
CA GLU A 363 1.66 -0.12 -19.79
C GLU A 363 1.23 -0.58 -18.38
N LEU A 364 2.01 -1.49 -17.78
CA LEU A 364 1.76 -1.94 -16.39
C LEU A 364 1.93 -0.80 -15.38
N LEU A 365 2.93 0.07 -15.55
CA LEU A 365 3.11 1.26 -14.72
C LEU A 365 1.90 2.20 -14.85
N THR A 366 1.42 2.44 -16.07
CA THR A 366 0.24 3.28 -16.34
C THR A 366 -1.00 2.74 -15.62
N ILE A 367 -1.21 1.42 -15.63
CA ILE A 367 -2.32 0.78 -14.92
C ILE A 367 -2.16 0.95 -13.39
N ARG A 368 -0.96 0.74 -12.85
CA ARG A 368 -0.70 0.94 -11.41
C ARG A 368 -0.95 2.38 -10.97
N LEU A 369 -0.54 3.36 -11.78
CA LEU A 369 -0.79 4.77 -11.50
C LEU A 369 -2.28 5.13 -11.60
N LYS A 370 -3.03 4.52 -12.55
CA LYS A 370 -4.49 4.69 -12.62
C LYS A 370 -5.19 4.14 -11.38
N LEU A 371 -4.79 2.94 -10.91
CA LEU A 371 -5.29 2.34 -9.66
C LEU A 371 -4.99 3.25 -8.46
N GLU A 372 -3.74 3.72 -8.35
CA GLU A 372 -3.29 4.62 -7.27
C GLU A 372 -4.08 5.94 -7.25
N ALA A 373 -4.28 6.56 -8.42
CA ALA A 373 -5.04 7.81 -8.54
C ALA A 373 -6.47 7.70 -8.00
N HIS A 374 -7.04 6.49 -8.05
CA HIS A 374 -8.40 6.19 -7.54
C HIS A 374 -8.40 5.52 -6.16
N GLY A 375 -7.22 5.33 -5.55
CA GLY A 375 -7.08 4.69 -4.24
C GLY A 375 -7.47 3.22 -4.22
N LEU A 376 -7.27 2.50 -5.33
CA LEU A 376 -7.62 1.10 -5.49
C LEU A 376 -6.39 0.19 -5.47
N ARG A 377 -6.57 -1.03 -4.97
CA ARG A 377 -5.59 -2.11 -5.03
C ARG A 377 -6.15 -3.30 -5.78
N LEU A 378 -5.37 -3.81 -6.74
CA LEU A 378 -5.65 -5.07 -7.41
C LEU A 378 -5.25 -6.22 -6.49
N LEU A 379 -6.22 -7.04 -6.05
CA LEU A 379 -5.96 -8.18 -5.15
C LEU A 379 -6.06 -9.52 -5.86
N THR A 380 -7.03 -9.66 -6.74
CA THR A 380 -7.30 -10.89 -7.47
C THR A 380 -7.13 -10.66 -8.97
N PHE A 381 -6.84 -11.73 -9.70
CA PHE A 381 -6.76 -11.67 -11.14
C PHE A 381 -7.20 -12.98 -11.77
N PHE A 382 -8.25 -12.91 -12.58
CA PHE A 382 -8.73 -14.06 -13.30
C PHE A 382 -7.91 -14.30 -14.57
N ILE A 383 -7.41 -15.52 -14.69
CA ILE A 383 -6.77 -16.05 -15.88
C ILE A 383 -7.23 -17.48 -16.09
N GLN A 384 -7.99 -17.74 -17.17
CA GLN A 384 -8.70 -19.01 -17.37
C GLN A 384 -7.80 -20.22 -17.18
N ASN A 385 -6.59 -20.21 -17.72
CA ASN A 385 -5.67 -21.33 -17.64
C ASN A 385 -4.24 -20.86 -17.37
N ILE A 386 -3.60 -21.45 -16.36
CA ILE A 386 -2.16 -21.36 -16.14
C ILE A 386 -1.52 -22.60 -16.77
N PRO A 387 -0.60 -22.46 -17.75
CA PRO A 387 -0.09 -23.59 -18.51
C PRO A 387 0.84 -24.49 -17.68
N ASN A 388 1.04 -25.74 -18.15
CA ASN A 388 1.96 -26.69 -17.55
C ASN A 388 3.36 -26.59 -18.19
N ASP A 389 3.92 -25.37 -18.24
CA ASP A 389 5.29 -25.13 -18.69
C ASP A 389 5.93 -24.00 -17.87
N GLU A 390 7.24 -24.10 -17.68
CA GLU A 390 8.05 -23.19 -16.86
C GLU A 390 7.96 -21.73 -17.34
N ALA A 391 8.07 -21.51 -18.64
CA ALA A 391 8.11 -20.15 -19.20
C ALA A 391 6.75 -19.46 -19.11
N GLY A 392 5.67 -20.19 -19.35
CA GLY A 392 4.30 -19.70 -19.21
C GLY A 392 3.95 -19.36 -17.77
N CYS A 393 4.25 -20.27 -16.82
CA CYS A 393 4.08 -20.00 -15.40
C CYS A 393 4.87 -18.77 -14.97
N ARG A 394 6.15 -18.70 -15.28
CA ARG A 394 7.02 -17.57 -14.89
C ARG A 394 6.47 -16.24 -15.39
N ARG A 395 6.07 -16.16 -16.65
CA ARG A 395 5.47 -14.93 -17.22
C ARG A 395 4.22 -14.49 -16.48
N ILE A 396 3.34 -15.42 -16.11
CA ILE A 396 2.10 -15.12 -15.36
C ILE A 396 2.41 -14.67 -13.94
N PHE A 397 3.28 -15.38 -13.24
CA PHE A 397 3.62 -15.02 -11.85
C PHE A 397 4.45 -13.73 -11.75
N GLU A 398 5.34 -13.47 -12.74
CA GLU A 398 6.03 -12.17 -12.86
C GLU A 398 5.03 -11.02 -13.08
N PHE A 399 4.05 -11.18 -13.95
CA PHE A 399 2.96 -10.23 -14.13
C PHE A 399 2.21 -10.02 -12.81
N GLY A 400 1.81 -11.10 -12.13
CA GLY A 400 1.12 -11.01 -10.85
C GLY A 400 1.93 -10.24 -9.81
N ARG A 401 3.23 -10.52 -9.69
CA ARG A 401 4.15 -9.81 -8.81
C ARG A 401 4.23 -8.32 -9.15
N LYS A 402 4.35 -7.95 -10.44
CA LYS A 402 4.41 -6.56 -10.90
C LYS A 402 3.12 -5.79 -10.64
N MET A 403 1.97 -6.48 -10.67
CA MET A 403 0.66 -5.87 -10.47
C MET A 403 0.14 -5.98 -9.04
N GLY A 404 0.83 -6.71 -8.15
CA GLY A 404 0.45 -6.90 -6.75
C GLY A 404 -0.70 -7.86 -6.54
N VAL A 405 -0.90 -8.78 -7.47
CA VAL A 405 -1.89 -9.84 -7.34
C VAL A 405 -1.55 -10.73 -6.14
N GLU A 406 -2.46 -10.81 -5.18
CA GLU A 406 -2.34 -11.70 -4.02
C GLU A 406 -2.81 -13.13 -4.37
N THR A 407 -3.80 -13.25 -5.26
CA THR A 407 -4.40 -14.52 -5.66
C THR A 407 -4.84 -14.51 -7.12
N PHE A 408 -4.37 -15.48 -7.89
CA PHE A 408 -4.93 -15.78 -9.21
C PHE A 408 -6.18 -16.66 -9.07
N LEU A 409 -7.22 -16.36 -9.85
CA LEU A 409 -8.38 -17.20 -10.04
C LEU A 409 -8.20 -17.93 -11.37
N SER A 410 -8.24 -19.27 -11.36
CA SER A 410 -7.90 -20.04 -12.57
C SER A 410 -8.51 -21.44 -12.54
N GLU A 411 -8.66 -22.04 -13.71
CA GLU A 411 -9.10 -23.41 -13.91
C GLU A 411 -8.06 -24.22 -14.70
N PRO A 412 -6.83 -24.35 -14.16
CA PRO A 412 -5.77 -25.06 -14.87
C PRO A 412 -6.08 -26.56 -14.97
N LYS A 413 -5.41 -27.23 -15.89
CA LYS A 413 -5.44 -28.68 -15.96
C LYS A 413 -4.81 -29.29 -14.70
N LEU A 414 -5.32 -30.44 -14.23
CA LEU A 414 -4.84 -31.09 -13.00
C LEU A 414 -3.33 -31.39 -13.03
N GLU A 415 -2.81 -31.78 -14.20
CA GLU A 415 -1.37 -32.06 -14.39
C GLU A 415 -0.47 -30.82 -14.24
N ALA A 416 -1.01 -29.60 -14.32
CA ALA A 416 -0.26 -28.36 -14.13
C ALA A 416 -0.09 -27.99 -12.65
N LEU A 417 -0.96 -28.48 -11.76
CA LEU A 417 -0.99 -28.07 -10.36
C LEU A 417 0.33 -28.26 -9.60
N PRO A 418 1.14 -29.34 -9.81
CA PRO A 418 2.44 -29.46 -9.16
C PRO A 418 3.40 -28.32 -9.51
N LEU A 419 3.43 -27.92 -10.78
CA LEU A 419 4.26 -26.83 -11.26
C LEU A 419 3.73 -25.48 -10.74
N ILE A 420 2.44 -25.27 -10.80
CA ILE A 420 1.78 -24.06 -10.31
C ILE A 420 2.04 -23.87 -8.81
N ASP A 421 1.92 -24.93 -8.00
CA ASP A 421 2.17 -24.86 -6.55
C ASP A 421 3.61 -24.46 -6.23
N ARG A 422 4.59 -24.93 -7.01
CA ARG A 422 5.99 -24.48 -6.88
C ARG A 422 6.10 -22.97 -7.12
N PHE A 423 5.47 -22.44 -8.17
CA PHE A 423 5.45 -21.01 -8.46
C PHE A 423 4.69 -20.22 -7.39
N CYS A 424 3.59 -20.75 -6.85
CA CYS A 424 2.90 -20.14 -5.72
C CYS A 424 3.83 -19.94 -4.52
N GLN A 425 4.67 -20.91 -4.22
CA GLN A 425 5.64 -20.83 -3.13
C GLN A 425 6.80 -19.88 -3.46
N GLU A 426 7.32 -19.92 -4.69
CA GLU A 426 8.42 -19.05 -5.15
C GLU A 426 8.02 -17.56 -5.10
N TYR A 427 6.80 -17.23 -5.57
CA TYR A 427 6.34 -15.84 -5.68
C TYR A 427 5.52 -15.36 -4.48
N GLY A 428 5.09 -16.25 -3.61
CA GLY A 428 4.20 -15.90 -2.51
C GLY A 428 2.77 -15.57 -2.95
N ILE A 429 2.36 -15.93 -4.17
CA ILE A 429 1.04 -15.67 -4.75
C ILE A 429 0.20 -16.95 -4.68
N ASN A 430 -1.07 -16.83 -4.31
CA ASN A 430 -1.97 -17.98 -4.25
C ASN A 430 -2.62 -18.24 -5.62
N VAL A 431 -3.09 -19.48 -5.82
CA VAL A 431 -4.00 -19.83 -6.90
C VAL A 431 -5.27 -20.41 -6.32
N ALA A 432 -6.38 -19.73 -6.53
CA ALA A 432 -7.71 -20.18 -6.15
C ALA A 432 -8.37 -20.83 -7.37
N LEU A 433 -8.67 -22.13 -7.23
CA LEU A 433 -9.33 -22.93 -8.26
C LEU A 433 -10.79 -22.46 -8.37
N HIS A 434 -11.10 -21.88 -9.52
CA HIS A 434 -12.40 -21.27 -9.80
C HIS A 434 -13.40 -22.34 -10.26
N ASN A 435 -14.67 -22.16 -9.94
CA ASN A 435 -15.75 -23.06 -10.36
C ASN A 435 -16.70 -22.38 -11.35
N HIS A 436 -16.93 -23.04 -12.45
CA HIS A 436 -18.10 -22.85 -13.31
C HIS A 436 -19.07 -24.02 -13.17
N ALA A 437 -20.14 -24.04 -13.98
CA ALA A 437 -21.04 -25.18 -14.06
C ALA A 437 -20.28 -26.48 -14.42
N GLN A 438 -20.76 -27.63 -13.96
CA GLN A 438 -20.08 -28.94 -14.08
C GLN A 438 -19.55 -29.25 -15.49
N LYS A 439 -20.31 -28.91 -16.53
CA LYS A 439 -19.91 -29.17 -17.92
C LYS A 439 -18.70 -28.34 -18.34
N ALA A 440 -18.58 -27.08 -17.83
CA ALA A 440 -17.50 -26.18 -18.17
C ALA A 440 -16.26 -26.37 -17.28
N SER A 441 -16.48 -26.74 -16.01
CA SER A 441 -15.43 -26.92 -15.01
C SER A 441 -15.51 -28.31 -14.33
N PRO A 442 -15.31 -29.41 -15.07
CA PRO A 442 -15.60 -30.77 -14.56
C PRO A 442 -14.75 -31.14 -13.33
N ASN A 443 -13.58 -30.55 -13.15
CA ASN A 443 -12.68 -30.85 -12.03
C ASN A 443 -12.95 -29.98 -10.78
N TYR A 444 -13.56 -28.79 -10.94
CA TYR A 444 -13.62 -27.78 -9.88
C TYR A 444 -15.05 -27.28 -9.57
N TRP A 445 -16.08 -27.77 -10.26
CA TRP A 445 -17.47 -27.30 -10.15
C TRP A 445 -18.06 -27.44 -8.74
N ASN A 446 -17.50 -28.31 -7.90
CA ASN A 446 -17.95 -28.55 -6.52
C ASN A 446 -16.79 -28.55 -5.52
N PRO A 447 -17.07 -28.34 -4.22
CA PRO A 447 -16.05 -28.29 -3.17
C PRO A 447 -15.19 -29.57 -3.09
N GLU A 448 -15.77 -30.75 -3.29
CA GLU A 448 -15.08 -32.04 -3.23
C GLU A 448 -14.02 -32.16 -4.32
N GLY A 449 -14.34 -31.74 -5.55
CA GLY A 449 -13.39 -31.71 -6.67
C GLY A 449 -12.21 -30.80 -6.38
N VAL A 450 -12.46 -29.62 -5.82
CA VAL A 450 -11.40 -28.68 -5.43
C VAL A 450 -10.52 -29.27 -4.32
N LEU A 451 -11.11 -29.88 -3.28
CA LEU A 451 -10.33 -30.53 -2.21
C LEU A 451 -9.43 -31.63 -2.75
N LYS A 452 -9.97 -32.48 -3.64
CA LYS A 452 -9.19 -33.53 -4.30
C LYS A 452 -8.01 -32.94 -5.11
N ALA A 453 -8.23 -31.84 -5.82
CA ALA A 453 -7.18 -31.13 -6.54
C ALA A 453 -6.12 -30.51 -5.61
N CYS A 454 -6.48 -30.16 -4.37
CA CYS A 454 -5.60 -29.62 -3.35
C CYS A 454 -4.77 -30.69 -2.61
N GLU A 455 -5.04 -31.98 -2.79
CA GLU A 455 -4.29 -33.06 -2.13
C GLU A 455 -2.81 -33.01 -2.48
N GLY A 456 -1.95 -33.05 -1.45
CA GLY A 456 -0.50 -32.96 -1.60
C GLY A 456 0.03 -31.59 -2.07
N ARG A 457 -0.80 -30.53 -2.07
CA ARG A 457 -0.40 -29.16 -2.43
C ARG A 457 -0.25 -28.28 -1.19
N SER A 458 0.55 -27.23 -1.32
CA SER A 458 0.68 -26.21 -0.27
C SER A 458 -0.65 -25.51 0.02
N ALA A 459 -0.72 -24.76 1.12
CA ALA A 459 -1.89 -23.96 1.46
C ALA A 459 -2.17 -22.81 0.48
N ARG A 460 -1.26 -22.57 -0.49
CA ARG A 460 -1.42 -21.53 -1.52
C ARG A 460 -2.30 -21.96 -2.68
N ILE A 461 -2.64 -23.24 -2.80
CA ILE A 461 -3.67 -23.75 -3.71
C ILE A 461 -4.95 -23.99 -2.91
N GLY A 462 -6.05 -23.39 -3.33
CA GLY A 462 -7.34 -23.53 -2.66
C GLY A 462 -8.50 -23.19 -3.58
N ALA A 463 -9.66 -22.90 -3.00
CA ALA A 463 -10.89 -22.61 -3.73
C ALA A 463 -11.09 -21.11 -3.94
N CYS A 464 -11.54 -20.74 -5.13
CA CYS A 464 -12.38 -19.58 -5.36
C CYS A 464 -13.82 -20.09 -5.39
N ALA A 465 -14.65 -19.76 -4.40
CA ALA A 465 -16.05 -20.15 -4.39
C ALA A 465 -16.89 -19.11 -5.12
N ASP A 466 -17.23 -19.39 -6.37
CA ASP A 466 -18.28 -18.66 -7.07
C ASP A 466 -19.64 -19.20 -6.59
N ILE A 467 -20.30 -18.38 -5.79
CA ILE A 467 -21.55 -18.75 -5.12
C ILE A 467 -22.70 -18.87 -6.12
N GLY A 468 -22.70 -18.08 -7.19
CA GLY A 468 -23.72 -18.14 -8.24
C GLY A 468 -23.73 -19.48 -8.95
N TYR A 469 -22.56 -20.01 -9.34
CA TYR A 469 -22.45 -21.34 -9.95
C TYR A 469 -22.76 -22.47 -8.97
N TRP A 470 -22.40 -22.33 -7.69
CA TRP A 470 -22.81 -23.32 -6.68
C TRP A 470 -24.33 -23.42 -6.56
N LEU A 471 -25.01 -22.26 -6.42
CA LEU A 471 -26.46 -22.21 -6.30
C LEU A 471 -27.15 -22.83 -7.53
N ARG A 472 -26.74 -22.45 -8.76
CA ARG A 472 -27.27 -23.03 -10.01
C ARG A 472 -26.97 -24.53 -10.17
N SER A 473 -25.95 -25.02 -9.46
CA SER A 473 -25.58 -26.46 -9.44
C SER A 473 -26.23 -27.23 -8.28
N GLY A 474 -27.08 -26.58 -7.49
CA GLY A 474 -27.75 -27.20 -6.32
C GLY A 474 -26.83 -27.42 -5.13
N ILE A 475 -25.68 -26.73 -5.06
CA ILE A 475 -24.73 -26.83 -3.95
C ILE A 475 -25.11 -25.76 -2.91
N ASP A 476 -25.26 -26.17 -1.64
CA ASP A 476 -25.44 -25.24 -0.53
C ASP A 476 -24.11 -24.55 -0.21
N PRO A 477 -24.02 -23.19 -0.35
CA PRO A 477 -22.80 -22.46 -0.08
C PRO A 477 -22.27 -22.62 1.35
N ILE A 478 -23.15 -22.77 2.33
CA ILE A 478 -22.79 -22.96 3.75
C ILE A 478 -22.11 -24.31 3.94
N ALA A 479 -22.65 -25.36 3.34
CA ALA A 479 -22.05 -26.69 3.37
C ALA A 479 -20.70 -26.70 2.63
N GLY A 480 -20.62 -26.03 1.47
CA GLY A 480 -19.37 -25.86 0.72
C GLY A 480 -18.28 -25.16 1.52
N ALA A 481 -18.61 -24.05 2.21
CA ALA A 481 -17.66 -23.33 3.07
C ALA A 481 -17.17 -24.20 4.24
N ARG A 482 -18.07 -24.97 4.88
CA ARG A 482 -17.69 -25.92 5.94
C ARG A 482 -16.71 -26.97 5.45
N LEU A 483 -16.97 -27.52 4.28
CA LEU A 483 -16.14 -28.57 3.69
C LEU A 483 -14.76 -28.05 3.31
N LEU A 484 -14.67 -26.88 2.67
CA LEU A 484 -13.41 -26.28 2.23
C LEU A 484 -12.57 -25.76 3.40
N GLY A 485 -13.19 -25.20 4.43
CA GLY A 485 -12.48 -24.66 5.60
C GLY A 485 -11.39 -23.67 5.19
N SER A 486 -10.15 -23.91 5.63
CA SER A 486 -8.98 -23.05 5.32
C SER A 486 -8.55 -23.08 3.85
N ARG A 487 -9.08 -23.98 3.03
CA ARG A 487 -8.85 -23.99 1.57
C ARG A 487 -9.72 -22.97 0.83
N LEU A 488 -10.68 -22.33 1.47
CA LEU A 488 -11.48 -21.26 0.87
C LEU A 488 -10.66 -19.95 0.85
N LEU A 489 -10.01 -19.68 -0.27
CA LEU A 489 -9.10 -18.53 -0.44
C LEU A 489 -9.82 -17.27 -0.93
N ILE A 490 -10.82 -17.43 -1.78
CA ILE A 490 -11.61 -16.33 -2.39
C ILE A 490 -13.09 -16.72 -2.36
N VAL A 491 -13.94 -15.74 -2.16
CA VAL A 491 -15.38 -15.83 -2.39
C VAL A 491 -15.74 -14.87 -3.51
N GLN A 492 -16.30 -15.36 -4.62
CA GLN A 492 -17.07 -14.55 -5.56
C GLN A 492 -18.52 -14.62 -5.15
N MET A 493 -18.99 -13.54 -4.57
CA MET A 493 -20.29 -13.52 -3.91
C MET A 493 -21.39 -13.09 -4.87
N HIS A 494 -22.37 -13.94 -4.97
CA HIS A 494 -23.63 -13.76 -5.70
C HIS A 494 -24.81 -14.03 -4.77
N ASP A 495 -25.96 -13.48 -5.07
CA ASP A 495 -27.26 -13.94 -4.59
C ASP A 495 -28.22 -14.01 -5.78
N LEU A 496 -29.03 -15.02 -5.85
CA LEU A 496 -29.86 -15.30 -7.02
C LEU A 496 -31.33 -15.26 -6.65
N ASP A 497 -32.18 -14.87 -7.62
CA ASP A 497 -33.63 -14.94 -7.48
C ASP A 497 -34.16 -16.39 -7.39
N SER A 498 -33.41 -17.33 -7.99
CA SER A 498 -33.76 -18.76 -7.98
C SER A 498 -32.53 -19.65 -8.14
N VAL A 499 -32.61 -20.92 -7.74
CA VAL A 499 -31.56 -21.94 -7.96
C VAL A 499 -31.60 -22.54 -9.37
N ALA A 500 -32.50 -22.09 -10.24
CA ALA A 500 -32.60 -22.57 -11.61
C ALA A 500 -31.34 -22.20 -12.43
N ALA A 501 -31.08 -22.92 -13.50
CA ALA A 501 -29.92 -22.68 -14.35
C ALA A 501 -29.92 -21.28 -15.01
N ASP A 502 -31.09 -20.69 -15.18
CA ASP A 502 -31.34 -19.33 -15.71
C ASP A 502 -31.59 -18.29 -14.61
N GLY A 503 -31.46 -18.66 -13.33
CA GLY A 503 -31.53 -17.74 -12.20
C GLY A 503 -30.52 -16.57 -12.38
N HIS A 504 -30.96 -15.36 -12.09
CA HIS A 504 -30.14 -14.16 -12.26
C HIS A 504 -29.79 -13.48 -10.93
N ASP A 505 -28.77 -12.64 -10.94
CA ASP A 505 -28.32 -11.92 -9.75
C ASP A 505 -29.35 -10.92 -9.26
N VAL A 506 -29.55 -10.92 -7.94
CA VAL A 506 -30.30 -9.94 -7.19
C VAL A 506 -29.41 -9.37 -6.08
N PRO A 507 -29.76 -8.20 -5.48
CA PRO A 507 -29.01 -7.66 -4.35
C PRO A 507 -28.88 -8.69 -3.21
N TRP A 508 -27.68 -8.76 -2.64
CA TRP A 508 -27.37 -9.72 -1.56
C TRP A 508 -28.36 -9.63 -0.40
N GLY A 509 -28.80 -10.78 0.08
CA GLY A 509 -29.79 -10.92 1.14
C GLY A 509 -31.24 -10.85 0.69
N THR A 510 -31.52 -10.64 -0.61
CA THR A 510 -32.88 -10.63 -1.16
C THR A 510 -33.23 -11.88 -1.98
N GLY A 511 -32.21 -12.71 -2.24
CA GLY A 511 -32.36 -13.93 -3.03
C GLY A 511 -32.40 -15.22 -2.18
N VAL A 512 -32.14 -16.34 -2.87
CA VAL A 512 -32.20 -17.70 -2.29
C VAL A 512 -30.87 -18.16 -1.68
N GLY A 513 -29.77 -17.36 -1.81
CA GLY A 513 -28.41 -17.75 -1.46
C GLY A 513 -28.08 -17.77 0.03
N LYS A 514 -29.04 -17.39 0.92
CA LYS A 514 -28.85 -17.35 2.37
C LYS A 514 -27.60 -16.55 2.76
N SER A 515 -27.41 -15.39 2.13
CA SER A 515 -26.19 -14.57 2.21
C SER A 515 -25.81 -14.21 3.65
N THR A 516 -26.79 -13.88 4.51
CA THR A 516 -26.54 -13.57 5.93
C THR A 516 -25.98 -14.77 6.68
N GLU A 517 -26.58 -15.94 6.51
CA GLU A 517 -26.15 -17.18 7.16
C GLU A 517 -24.78 -17.63 6.66
N PHE A 518 -24.48 -17.41 5.38
CA PHE A 518 -23.19 -17.70 4.78
C PHE A 518 -22.08 -16.86 5.43
N PHE A 519 -22.25 -15.55 5.54
CA PHE A 519 -21.27 -14.68 6.22
C PHE A 519 -21.13 -14.99 7.70
N ARG A 520 -22.21 -15.31 8.42
CA ARG A 520 -22.15 -15.80 9.80
C ARG A 520 -21.33 -17.08 9.93
N GLU A 521 -21.46 -17.98 8.98
CA GLU A 521 -20.71 -19.23 8.99
C GLU A 521 -19.24 -19.01 8.67
N LEU A 522 -18.87 -18.15 7.71
CA LEU A 522 -17.48 -17.76 7.47
C LEU A 522 -16.85 -17.19 8.74
N HIS A 523 -17.57 -16.31 9.45
CA HIS A 523 -17.10 -15.74 10.71
C HIS A 523 -16.92 -16.82 11.79
N ARG A 524 -17.90 -17.71 11.97
CA ARG A 524 -17.84 -18.81 12.94
C ARG A 524 -16.65 -19.75 12.68
N LEU A 525 -16.33 -20.01 11.42
CA LEU A 525 -15.20 -20.84 11.00
C LEU A 525 -13.86 -20.10 11.04
N GLY A 526 -13.85 -18.79 11.30
CA GLY A 526 -12.63 -17.98 11.28
C GLY A 526 -12.01 -17.84 9.89
N ILE A 527 -12.79 -18.04 8.82
CA ILE A 527 -12.31 -17.96 7.43
C ILE A 527 -12.10 -16.49 7.06
N LYS A 528 -10.92 -16.19 6.54
CA LYS A 528 -10.52 -14.85 6.08
C LYS A 528 -10.07 -14.92 4.63
N PRO A 529 -11.00 -14.84 3.65
CA PRO A 529 -10.65 -14.85 2.25
C PRO A 529 -9.71 -13.68 1.92
N ALA A 530 -8.81 -13.85 0.96
CA ALA A 530 -7.95 -12.75 0.49
C ALA A 530 -8.78 -11.60 -0.06
N MET A 531 -9.92 -11.89 -0.68
CA MET A 531 -10.97 -10.93 -1.05
C MET A 531 -12.35 -11.62 -1.00
N ILE A 532 -13.35 -10.90 -0.55
CA ILE A 532 -14.76 -11.16 -0.84
C ILE A 532 -15.07 -10.30 -2.06
N GLY A 533 -15.10 -10.94 -3.22
CA GLY A 533 -15.36 -10.32 -4.51
C GLY A 533 -16.86 -10.17 -4.74
N LEU A 534 -17.32 -8.94 -4.91
CA LEU A 534 -18.66 -8.68 -5.36
C LEU A 534 -18.69 -8.89 -6.87
N GLU A 535 -19.43 -9.90 -7.31
CA GLU A 535 -19.76 -10.11 -8.71
C GLU A 535 -21.26 -10.01 -8.89
N TYR A 536 -21.70 -9.19 -9.84
CA TYR A 536 -23.10 -8.97 -10.18
C TYR A 536 -23.29 -9.11 -11.68
N SER A 537 -23.86 -10.21 -12.10
CA SER A 537 -23.89 -10.68 -13.48
C SER A 537 -25.24 -10.50 -14.16
N TYR A 538 -25.92 -9.39 -13.86
CA TYR A 538 -27.22 -9.04 -14.44
C TYR A 538 -27.31 -7.55 -14.71
N ASP A 539 -28.08 -7.13 -15.73
CA ASP A 539 -28.22 -5.73 -16.14
C ASP A 539 -26.89 -4.96 -16.26
N TRP A 540 -25.94 -5.57 -16.95
CA TRP A 540 -24.52 -5.21 -17.03
C TRP A 540 -24.19 -3.72 -17.16
N LEU A 541 -25.04 -2.94 -17.87
CA LEU A 541 -24.83 -1.51 -18.09
C LEU A 541 -25.48 -0.64 -17.01
N GLU A 542 -26.47 -1.16 -16.29
CA GLU A 542 -27.27 -0.47 -15.29
C GLU A 542 -27.10 -1.04 -13.88
N SER A 543 -26.08 -1.87 -13.65
CA SER A 543 -25.89 -2.64 -12.41
C SER A 543 -25.48 -1.79 -11.19
N MET A 544 -24.96 -0.57 -11.37
CA MET A 544 -24.41 0.26 -10.29
C MET A 544 -25.31 0.41 -9.06
N PRO A 545 -26.63 0.70 -9.18
CA PRO A 545 -27.51 0.79 -8.01
C PRO A 545 -27.62 -0.52 -7.24
N ARG A 546 -27.71 -1.66 -7.93
CA ARG A 546 -27.81 -2.99 -7.33
C ARG A 546 -26.51 -3.41 -6.64
N VAL A 547 -25.39 -3.06 -7.25
CA VAL A 547 -24.07 -3.24 -6.64
C VAL A 547 -23.94 -2.41 -5.34
N ALA A 548 -24.45 -1.19 -5.32
CA ALA A 548 -24.47 -0.36 -4.11
C ALA A 548 -25.34 -0.99 -2.99
N GLU A 549 -26.48 -1.61 -3.33
CA GLU A 549 -27.31 -2.36 -2.38
C GLU A 549 -26.56 -3.54 -1.78
N CYS A 550 -25.80 -4.31 -2.59
CA CYS A 550 -24.93 -5.38 -2.10
C CYS A 550 -23.86 -4.88 -1.12
N ILE A 551 -23.22 -3.75 -1.42
CA ILE A 551 -22.22 -3.12 -0.53
C ILE A 551 -22.88 -2.72 0.80
N GLN A 552 -24.07 -2.13 0.76
CA GLN A 552 -24.81 -1.75 1.97
C GLN A 552 -25.16 -2.97 2.82
N PHE A 553 -25.63 -4.05 2.21
CA PHE A 553 -25.87 -5.32 2.88
C PHE A 553 -24.62 -5.84 3.59
N PHE A 554 -23.49 -5.88 2.89
CA PHE A 554 -22.22 -6.34 3.46
C PHE A 554 -21.75 -5.47 4.63
N ASN A 555 -21.86 -4.14 4.48
CA ASN A 555 -21.52 -3.19 5.55
C ASN A 555 -22.37 -3.44 6.81
N THR A 556 -23.68 -3.65 6.66
CA THR A 556 -24.58 -3.94 7.78
C THR A 556 -24.22 -5.27 8.44
N THR A 557 -24.03 -6.32 7.64
CA THR A 557 -23.68 -7.66 8.13
C THR A 557 -22.35 -7.66 8.89
N THR A 558 -21.32 -6.97 8.37
CA THR A 558 -20.01 -6.91 9.04
C THR A 558 -20.05 -6.10 10.33
N LEU A 559 -20.87 -5.05 10.40
CA LEU A 559 -21.11 -4.31 11.66
C LEU A 559 -21.75 -5.19 12.74
N GLU A 560 -22.68 -6.07 12.38
CA GLU A 560 -23.29 -7.01 13.31
C GLU A 560 -22.29 -8.07 13.80
N LEU A 561 -21.51 -8.65 12.87
CA LEU A 561 -20.55 -9.72 13.19
C LEU A 561 -19.33 -9.23 13.99
N ALA A 562 -18.97 -7.97 13.90
CA ALA A 562 -17.81 -7.40 14.58
C ALA A 562 -18.12 -6.90 16.00
N ARG A 563 -19.40 -6.92 16.45
CA ARG A 563 -19.81 -6.60 17.82
C ARG A 563 -19.30 -7.66 18.80
#